data_6ef4d89d2ef46bf8025226d72e6270f8
#
_entry.id   6ef4d89d2ef46bf8025226d72e6270f8
#
_cell.length_a   1.000
_cell.length_b   1.000
_cell.length_c   1.000
_cell.angle_alpha   90.00
_cell.angle_beta   90.00
_cell.angle_gamma   90.00
#
_symmetry.space_group_name_H-M   'P 1'
#
loop_
_entity.id
_entity.type
_entity.pdbx_description
1 polymer ?
#
loop_
_entity_poly.entity_id
_entity_poly.type
_entity_poly.pdbx_seq_one_letter_code
_entity_poly.pdbx_strand_id
1 'polypeptide(L)' 'QYAKKWQQCGGIGYSGPTQCESGSECVATNEFYSQC' A
#
# COMPACT_ATOMS: atom_id res chain seq x y z
N GLN A 1 -9.74 -5.38 5.34
CA GLN A 1 -9.78 -4.78 4.00
C GLN A 1 -8.39 -4.74 3.39
N TYR A 2 -8.35 -4.74 2.08
CA TYR A 2 -7.09 -4.73 1.34
C TYR A 2 -7.05 -3.54 0.42
N ALA A 3 -5.85 -3.01 0.22
CA ALA A 3 -5.64 -1.96 -0.75
C ALA A 3 -5.76 -2.55 -2.15
N LYS A 4 -6.39 -1.82 -3.03
CA LYS A 4 -6.54 -2.27 -4.40
C LYS A 4 -5.26 -2.03 -5.18
N LYS A 5 -5.13 -2.69 -6.32
CA LYS A 5 -3.98 -2.51 -7.18
C LYS A 5 -3.79 -1.03 -7.50
N TRP A 6 -2.55 -0.57 -7.43
CA TRP A 6 -2.14 0.81 -7.70
C TRP A 6 -2.50 1.79 -6.59
N GLN A 7 -3.14 1.34 -5.52
CA GLN A 7 -3.47 2.23 -4.42
C GLN A 7 -2.37 2.22 -3.37
N GLN A 8 -2.37 3.25 -2.55
CA GLN A 8 -1.41 3.35 -1.47
C GLN A 8 -1.66 2.24 -0.46
N CYS A 9 -0.58 1.60 -0.05
CA CYS A 9 -0.68 0.50 0.91
C CYS A 9 0.17 0.75 2.15
N GLY A 10 0.75 1.91 2.28
CA GLY A 10 1.55 2.19 3.45
C GLY A 10 2.33 3.47 3.34
N GLY A 11 3.17 3.69 4.33
CA GLY A 11 3.98 4.89 4.40
C GLY A 11 3.89 5.47 5.79
N ILE A 12 4.81 6.36 6.13
CA ILE A 12 4.83 7.00 7.44
C ILE A 12 3.60 7.89 7.57
N GLY A 13 2.82 7.66 8.62
CA GLY A 13 1.62 8.43 8.87
C GLY A 13 0.40 7.95 8.12
N TYR A 14 0.53 6.92 7.33
CA TYR A 14 -0.62 6.37 6.62
C TYR A 14 -1.47 5.53 7.58
N SER A 15 -2.76 5.75 7.56
CA SER A 15 -3.67 4.97 8.39
C SER A 15 -4.77 4.36 7.52
N GLY A 16 -4.43 3.37 6.76
CA GLY A 16 -5.37 2.64 5.93
C GLY A 16 -4.89 1.21 5.79
N PRO A 17 -5.45 0.48 4.85
CA PRO A 17 -5.02 -0.90 4.65
C PRO A 17 -3.57 -0.95 4.20
N THR A 18 -2.80 -1.81 4.86
CA THR A 18 -1.39 -1.96 4.56
C THR A 18 -1.10 -3.23 3.78
N GLN A 19 -2.13 -3.99 3.47
CA GLN A 19 -2.01 -5.19 2.67
C GLN A 19 -2.69 -4.99 1.34
N CYS A 20 -2.07 -5.49 0.28
CA CYS A 20 -2.65 -5.43 -1.05
C CYS A 20 -3.53 -6.65 -1.29
N GLU A 21 -4.50 -6.50 -2.15
CA GLU A 21 -5.33 -7.63 -2.52
C GLU A 21 -4.52 -8.65 -3.30
N SER A 22 -5.12 -9.81 -3.47
CA SER A 22 -4.48 -10.93 -4.16
C SER A 22 -3.99 -10.52 -5.54
N GLY A 23 -2.76 -10.87 -5.85
CA GLY A 23 -2.18 -10.53 -7.15
C GLY A 23 -1.41 -9.22 -7.18
N SER A 24 -1.37 -8.50 -6.05
CA SER A 24 -0.64 -7.25 -5.96
C SER A 24 0.34 -7.31 -4.80
N GLU A 25 1.39 -6.50 -4.88
CA GLU A 25 2.37 -6.41 -3.82
C GLU A 25 2.54 -4.97 -3.37
N CYS A 26 2.73 -4.80 -2.08
CA CYS A 26 2.99 -3.49 -1.51
C CYS A 26 4.46 -3.16 -1.67
N VAL A 27 4.76 -2.22 -2.53
CA VAL A 27 6.14 -1.82 -2.80
C VAL A 27 6.32 -0.37 -2.35
N ALA A 28 7.32 -0.14 -1.52
CA ALA A 28 7.61 1.19 -1.04
C ALA A 28 8.28 2.01 -2.14
N THR A 29 7.62 3.08 -2.54
CA THR A 29 8.17 3.99 -3.53
C THR A 29 9.06 5.01 -2.83
N ASN A 30 8.61 5.50 -1.68
CA ASN A 30 9.45 6.29 -0.80
C ASN A 30 8.95 6.04 0.63
N GLU A 31 9.55 6.73 1.60
CA GLU A 31 9.23 6.44 2.99
C GLU A 31 7.84 6.88 3.40
N PHE A 32 7.20 7.73 2.61
CA PHE A 32 5.85 8.18 2.92
C PHE A 32 4.79 7.56 2.02
N TYR A 33 5.19 6.80 1.04
CA TYR A 33 4.24 6.26 0.09
C TYR A 33 4.66 4.87 -0.36
N SER A 34 3.76 3.93 -0.17
CA SER A 34 3.92 2.58 -0.69
C SER A 34 2.70 2.27 -1.55
N GLN A 35 2.92 1.60 -2.65
CA GLN A 35 1.88 1.39 -3.63
C GLN A 35 1.74 -0.10 -3.95
N CYS A 36 0.51 -0.55 -4.15
CA CYS A 36 0.25 -1.90 -4.65
C CYS A 36 0.48 -2.00 -6.19
#